data_d0cc906527e674d587d93a093097f66c
#
_entry.id   d0cc906527e674d587d93a093097f66c
#
_cell.length_a   1.000
_cell.length_b   1.000
_cell.length_c   1.000
_cell.angle_alpha   90.00
_cell.angle_beta   90.00
_cell.angle_gamma   90.00
#
_symmetry.space_group_name_H-M   'P 1'
#
loop_
_entity.id
_entity.type
_entity.pdbx_description
1 polymer ?
#
loop_
_entity_poly.entity_id
_entity_poly.type
_entity_poly.pdbx_seq_one_letter_code
_entity_poly.pdbx_strand_id
1 'polypeptide(L)'
;MKIIKIFIFSFIINLVFSNDFDLIEESFNENNISTFYLSSFDMVTGATDIELFRYRIKVLNNQLLENDDLELRLNFSMTVTSPMIGYNNATEILSGFVKISDIKEDIIFDNTDLNINTTRIGSSIFSVDILNQPDNETIQSIANAVLQMGRLPNGEYNFDVDLIYDGVLQQSLTRPVEIYFPVFLELVSPGGSSLADTLENSIFTTYPVFQWESDYCPTCIYGIRVSEYNPILHSSFSEAINDISNLPISQSADYYDIGTNISTFQFPLSGGIDLLVGKLYVWQVARSFETTLGTNLTKSNINLFKIKSVSVNVLFFNKFSKCVFSFAVKLCQLSSKLSLTASVSSFPSGPRVVFAK
;
A
#
# COMPACT_ATOMS: atom_id res chain seq x y z
N MET A 1 8.91 58.49 32.25
CA MET A 1 8.78 57.31 33.19
C MET A 1 7.95 56.14 32.68
N LYS A 2 7.12 56.28 31.64
CA LYS A 2 6.34 55.15 31.04
C LYS A 2 7.14 54.30 30.05
N ILE A 3 8.11 54.86 29.35
CA ILE A 3 8.91 54.16 28.31
C ILE A 3 9.95 53.19 28.93
N ILE A 4 10.47 53.48 30.11
CA ILE A 4 11.43 52.60 30.82
C ILE A 4 10.76 51.33 31.34
N LYS A 5 9.47 51.35 31.69
CA LYS A 5 8.74 50.18 32.13
C LYS A 5 8.45 49.18 30.99
N ILE A 6 8.30 49.65 29.77
CA ILE A 6 8.07 48.81 28.57
C ILE A 6 9.38 48.10 28.19
N PHE A 7 10.53 48.74 28.33
CA PHE A 7 11.83 48.14 28.02
C PHE A 7 12.23 47.04 29.04
N ILE A 8 11.91 47.21 30.34
CA ILE A 8 12.17 46.21 31.38
C ILE A 8 11.24 44.98 31.18
N PHE A 9 9.98 45.20 30.76
CA PHE A 9 9.05 44.09 30.48
C PHE A 9 9.43 43.32 29.21
N SER A 10 10.00 43.97 28.19
CA SER A 10 10.52 43.34 26.98
C SER A 10 11.81 42.53 27.20
N PHE A 11 12.57 42.84 28.25
CA PHE A 11 13.82 42.12 28.58
C PHE A 11 13.58 40.87 29.42
N ILE A 12 12.42 40.79 30.10
CA ILE A 12 12.06 39.59 30.91
C ILE A 12 11.45 38.48 30.03
N ILE A 13 10.99 38.75 28.81
CA ILE A 13 10.36 37.76 27.91
C ILE A 13 11.43 36.96 27.13
N ASN A 14 12.71 37.29 27.21
CA ASN A 14 13.79 36.53 26.58
C ASN A 14 14.61 35.67 27.56
N LEU A 15 14.00 35.16 28.61
CA LEU A 15 14.45 33.93 29.20
C LEU A 15 14.11 32.79 28.27
N VAL A 16 14.94 32.64 27.23
CA VAL A 16 15.01 31.40 26.45
C VAL A 16 15.38 30.34 27.49
N PHE A 17 14.41 29.52 27.86
CA PHE A 17 14.70 28.29 28.58
C PHE A 17 15.58 27.48 27.63
N SER A 18 16.88 27.51 27.87
CA SER A 18 17.79 26.59 27.21
C SER A 18 17.49 25.21 27.78
N ASN A 19 17.10 24.29 26.95
CA ASN A 19 16.99 22.90 27.37
C ASN A 19 18.38 22.42 27.82
N ASP A 20 18.42 21.71 28.93
CA ASP A 20 19.65 21.07 29.42
C ASP A 20 19.90 19.72 28.73
N PHE A 21 18.84 19.17 28.17
CA PHE A 21 18.82 17.88 27.44
C PHE A 21 18.03 17.98 26.17
N ASP A 22 18.40 17.15 25.22
CA ASP A 22 17.70 17.00 23.94
C ASP A 22 17.43 15.51 23.67
N LEU A 23 16.22 15.19 23.23
CA LEU A 23 15.80 13.84 22.84
C LEU A 23 15.79 13.74 21.32
N ILE A 24 16.78 13.07 20.77
CA ILE A 24 16.97 12.92 19.32
C ILE A 24 16.51 11.53 18.94
N GLU A 25 15.60 11.45 17.99
CA GLU A 25 15.26 10.20 17.31
C GLU A 25 16.29 9.95 16.21
N GLU A 26 17.10 8.89 16.36
CA GLU A 26 18.08 8.46 15.36
C GLU A 26 17.44 7.58 14.28
N SER A 27 16.51 6.72 14.69
CA SER A 27 15.72 5.90 13.78
C SER A 27 14.34 5.59 14.36
N PHE A 28 13.35 5.47 13.46
CA PHE A 28 12.03 4.96 13.77
C PHE A 28 11.54 4.14 12.58
N ASN A 29 11.46 2.83 12.74
CA ASN A 29 11.18 1.88 11.69
C ASN A 29 9.68 1.59 11.60
N GLU A 30 8.90 2.54 11.08
CA GLU A 30 7.46 2.42 10.92
C GLU A 30 7.06 1.15 10.16
N ASN A 31 7.80 0.80 9.10
CA ASN A 31 7.54 -0.41 8.32
C ASN A 31 7.69 -1.67 9.17
N ASN A 32 8.70 -1.74 10.05
CA ASN A 32 8.88 -2.89 10.94
C ASN A 32 7.73 -2.98 11.95
N ILE A 33 7.25 -1.85 12.48
CA ILE A 33 6.14 -1.81 13.43
C ILE A 33 4.85 -2.24 12.73
N SER A 34 4.55 -1.69 11.55
CA SER A 34 3.31 -1.95 10.80
C SER A 34 3.19 -3.41 10.33
N THR A 35 4.31 -4.11 10.19
CA THR A 35 4.36 -5.50 9.70
C THR A 35 4.92 -6.47 10.76
N PHE A 36 4.91 -6.08 12.03
CA PHE A 36 5.49 -6.85 13.13
C PHE A 36 4.64 -8.09 13.46
N TYR A 37 5.26 -9.26 13.39
CA TYR A 37 4.67 -10.51 13.83
C TYR A 37 5.08 -10.86 15.25
N LEU A 38 4.14 -11.37 16.04
CA LEU A 38 4.40 -11.77 17.43
C LEU A 38 5.48 -12.86 17.58
N SER A 39 5.66 -13.68 16.56
CA SER A 39 6.72 -14.70 16.56
C SER A 39 8.14 -14.11 16.55
N SER A 40 8.26 -12.80 16.25
CA SER A 40 9.52 -12.05 16.34
C SER A 40 9.77 -11.46 17.74
N PHE A 41 8.92 -11.79 18.72
CA PHE A 41 8.92 -11.20 20.04
C PHE A 41 8.88 -12.31 21.11
N ASP A 42 9.77 -12.24 22.08
CA ASP A 42 9.72 -13.13 23.25
C ASP A 42 8.64 -12.63 24.22
N MET A 43 7.51 -13.31 24.24
CA MET A 43 6.35 -12.95 25.08
C MET A 43 6.64 -13.01 26.58
N VAL A 44 7.72 -13.65 27.00
CA VAL A 44 8.09 -13.79 28.43
C VAL A 44 8.96 -12.61 28.88
N THR A 45 9.94 -12.24 28.07
CA THR A 45 10.94 -11.23 28.43
C THR A 45 10.68 -9.86 27.82
N GLY A 46 9.84 -9.78 26.80
CA GLY A 46 9.65 -8.57 26.00
C GLY A 46 10.79 -8.31 25.00
N ALA A 47 11.71 -9.25 24.82
CA ALA A 47 12.83 -9.07 23.93
C ALA A 47 12.46 -9.32 22.46
N THR A 48 13.12 -8.58 21.59
CA THR A 48 13.12 -8.79 20.13
C THR A 48 14.47 -8.41 19.56
N ASP A 49 14.91 -9.09 18.51
CA ASP A 49 16.14 -8.75 17.79
C ASP A 49 15.87 -7.71 16.66
N ILE A 50 14.62 -7.26 16.53
CA ILE A 50 14.21 -6.31 15.48
C ILE A 50 14.24 -4.90 16.06
N GLU A 51 15.07 -4.03 15.50
CA GLU A 51 15.11 -2.62 15.85
C GLU A 51 13.83 -1.92 15.32
N LEU A 52 13.02 -1.37 16.22
CA LEU A 52 11.82 -0.61 15.93
C LEU A 52 12.07 0.88 16.02
N PHE A 53 12.83 1.30 17.02
CA PHE A 53 13.22 2.69 17.23
C PHE A 53 14.58 2.76 17.92
N ARG A 54 15.28 3.89 17.72
CA ARG A 54 16.50 4.25 18.43
C ARG A 54 16.47 5.71 18.79
N TYR A 55 16.74 6.00 20.06
CA TYR A 55 16.79 7.34 20.61
C TYR A 55 18.16 7.65 21.19
N ARG A 56 18.50 8.93 21.13
CA ARG A 56 19.65 9.50 21.84
C ARG A 56 19.18 10.60 22.79
N ILE A 57 19.51 10.51 24.06
CA ILE A 57 19.43 11.61 25.02
C ILE A 57 20.79 12.32 25.02
N LYS A 58 20.81 13.51 24.45
CA LYS A 58 22.01 14.33 24.38
C LYS A 58 22.05 15.29 25.55
N VAL A 59 23.21 15.32 26.25
CA VAL A 59 23.46 16.28 27.31
C VAL A 59 23.97 17.58 26.72
N LEU A 60 23.20 18.66 26.84
CA LEU A 60 23.56 19.99 26.34
C LEU A 60 24.35 20.79 27.37
N ASN A 61 24.12 20.54 28.68
CA ASN A 61 24.79 21.17 29.78
C ASN A 61 25.69 20.16 30.51
N ASN A 62 26.96 20.08 30.10
CA ASN A 62 27.91 19.13 30.66
C ASN A 62 28.21 19.32 32.15
N GLN A 63 27.89 20.50 32.74
CA GLN A 63 28.10 20.72 34.18
C GLN A 63 27.19 19.83 35.02
N LEU A 64 26.05 19.38 34.45
CA LEU A 64 25.11 18.46 35.10
C LEU A 64 25.69 17.06 35.28
N LEU A 65 26.67 16.66 34.45
CA LEU A 65 27.31 15.35 34.54
C LEU A 65 28.19 15.17 35.76
N GLU A 66 28.54 16.28 36.44
CA GLU A 66 29.29 16.28 37.73
C GLU A 66 28.34 16.01 38.90
N ASN A 67 27.05 16.04 38.71
CA ASN A 67 26.04 15.81 39.74
C ASN A 67 25.70 14.32 39.82
N ASP A 68 26.05 13.66 40.92
CA ASP A 68 25.77 12.25 41.14
C ASP A 68 24.26 11.96 41.37
N ASP A 69 23.46 12.99 41.72
CA ASP A 69 22.01 12.88 41.91
C ASP A 69 21.22 13.24 40.64
N LEU A 70 21.88 13.31 39.47
CA LEU A 70 21.22 13.60 38.19
C LEU A 70 20.26 12.49 37.82
N GLU A 71 18.96 12.84 37.75
CA GLU A 71 17.87 11.94 37.33
C GLU A 71 17.08 12.57 36.19
N LEU A 72 16.87 11.80 35.11
CA LEU A 72 15.96 12.12 34.05
C LEU A 72 14.73 11.21 34.12
N ARG A 73 13.63 11.71 33.64
CA ARG A 73 12.41 10.95 33.49
C ARG A 73 11.96 10.98 32.03
N LEU A 74 11.78 9.81 31.44
CA LEU A 74 11.24 9.63 30.10
C LEU A 74 9.82 9.08 30.25
N ASN A 75 8.80 9.94 30.09
CA ASN A 75 7.41 9.47 30.05
C ASN A 75 7.14 8.87 28.68
N PHE A 76 6.37 7.81 28.66
CA PHE A 76 5.88 7.21 27.43
C PHE A 76 4.38 6.95 27.52
N SER A 77 3.69 7.09 26.39
CA SER A 77 2.32 6.63 26.25
C SER A 77 2.07 6.08 24.86
N MET A 78 1.09 5.18 24.78
CA MET A 78 0.60 4.62 23.53
C MET A 78 -0.92 4.69 23.49
N THR A 79 -1.45 5.35 22.45
CA THR A 79 -2.87 5.37 22.16
C THR A 79 -3.16 4.56 20.90
N VAL A 80 -4.32 3.93 20.84
CA VAL A 80 -4.77 3.13 19.69
C VAL A 80 -6.18 3.52 19.28
N THR A 81 -6.39 3.57 17.96
CA THR A 81 -7.70 3.57 17.32
C THR A 81 -7.78 2.35 16.42
N SER A 82 -8.51 1.33 16.85
CA SER A 82 -8.66 0.07 16.09
C SER A 82 -10.07 -0.51 16.28
N PRO A 83 -10.97 -0.28 15.31
CA PRO A 83 -12.32 -0.85 15.36
C PRO A 83 -12.32 -2.39 15.44
N MET A 84 -11.27 -3.04 14.92
CA MET A 84 -11.12 -4.49 14.93
C MET A 84 -11.10 -5.09 16.35
N ILE A 85 -10.58 -4.32 17.32
CA ILE A 85 -10.53 -4.71 18.75
C ILE A 85 -11.43 -3.84 19.63
N GLY A 86 -12.39 -3.13 19.01
CA GLY A 86 -13.41 -2.35 19.74
C GLY A 86 -13.04 -0.91 20.07
N TYR A 87 -11.85 -0.44 19.76
CA TYR A 87 -11.43 0.95 20.00
C TYR A 87 -11.76 1.84 18.79
N ASN A 88 -12.96 2.40 18.78
CA ASN A 88 -13.43 3.28 17.70
C ASN A 88 -12.90 4.72 17.82
N ASN A 89 -12.31 5.09 18.95
CA ASN A 89 -11.68 6.38 19.20
C ASN A 89 -10.30 6.15 19.81
N ALA A 90 -9.42 7.15 19.70
CA ALA A 90 -8.11 7.11 20.32
C ALA A 90 -8.23 6.82 21.82
N THR A 91 -7.70 5.69 22.24
CA THR A 91 -7.75 5.19 23.61
C THR A 91 -6.33 4.91 24.08
N GLU A 92 -5.95 5.46 25.23
CA GLU A 92 -4.66 5.15 25.84
C GLU A 92 -4.69 3.70 26.35
N ILE A 93 -3.78 2.88 25.81
CA ILE A 93 -3.66 1.48 26.19
C ILE A 93 -2.41 1.19 27.02
N LEU A 94 -1.46 2.10 27.06
CA LEU A 94 -0.24 1.98 27.84
C LEU A 94 0.27 3.36 28.18
N SER A 95 0.63 3.61 29.43
CA SER A 95 1.45 4.74 29.80
C SER A 95 2.31 4.42 31.03
N GLY A 96 3.44 5.10 31.13
CA GLY A 96 4.39 4.93 32.21
C GLY A 96 5.56 5.89 32.08
N PHE A 97 6.59 5.62 32.83
CA PHE A 97 7.83 6.36 32.71
C PHE A 97 9.05 5.48 33.01
N VAL A 98 10.16 5.90 32.44
CA VAL A 98 11.48 5.36 32.74
C VAL A 98 12.25 6.42 33.51
N LYS A 99 12.77 6.05 34.66
CA LYS A 99 13.77 6.86 35.39
C LYS A 99 15.15 6.46 34.93
N ILE A 100 15.99 7.46 34.68
CA ILE A 100 17.35 7.27 34.21
C ILE A 100 18.26 8.03 35.17
N SER A 101 19.18 7.33 35.80
CA SER A 101 20.14 7.89 36.75
C SER A 101 21.57 7.42 36.45
N ASP A 102 22.54 7.92 37.21
CA ASP A 102 23.98 7.65 37.01
C ASP A 102 24.44 8.03 35.58
N ILE A 103 24.01 9.23 35.15
CA ILE A 103 24.24 9.73 33.79
C ILE A 103 25.61 10.40 33.74
N LYS A 104 26.51 9.88 32.90
CA LYS A 104 27.89 10.39 32.77
C LYS A 104 28.25 10.83 31.36
N GLU A 105 27.38 10.53 30.38
CA GLU A 105 27.54 10.81 28.95
C GLU A 105 26.20 10.82 28.23
N ASP A 106 26.17 11.11 26.93
CA ASP A 106 25.00 10.91 26.09
C ASP A 106 24.55 9.47 26.16
N ILE A 107 23.24 9.26 26.22
CA ILE A 107 22.65 7.93 26.31
C ILE A 107 22.03 7.57 24.95
N ILE A 108 22.42 6.42 24.39
CA ILE A 108 21.80 5.85 23.19
C ILE A 108 21.14 4.55 23.62
N PHE A 109 19.88 4.37 23.22
CA PHE A 109 19.14 3.15 23.49
C PHE A 109 18.15 2.87 22.38
N ASP A 110 17.81 1.62 22.19
CA ASP A 110 16.76 1.16 21.28
C ASP A 110 15.84 0.14 21.99
N ASN A 111 14.80 -0.30 21.28
CA ASN A 111 13.85 -1.26 21.87
C ASN A 111 14.47 -2.62 22.19
N THR A 112 15.60 -2.99 21.57
CA THR A 112 16.27 -4.26 21.87
C THR A 112 17.01 -4.21 23.20
N ASP A 113 17.36 -3.01 23.65
CA ASP A 113 17.95 -2.76 24.98
C ASP A 113 16.88 -2.80 26.09
N LEU A 114 15.59 -2.58 25.74
CA LEU A 114 14.49 -2.42 26.69
C LEU A 114 13.73 -3.75 26.90
N ASN A 115 14.19 -4.56 27.83
CA ASN A 115 13.47 -5.74 28.30
C ASN A 115 13.31 -5.72 29.82
N ILE A 116 12.46 -6.55 30.39
CA ILE A 116 12.15 -6.56 31.82
C ILE A 116 13.36 -6.82 32.73
N ASN A 117 14.44 -7.34 32.20
CA ASN A 117 15.66 -7.64 32.93
C ASN A 117 16.72 -6.54 32.76
N THR A 118 16.52 -5.58 31.89
CA THR A 118 17.49 -4.51 31.63
C THR A 118 17.40 -3.45 32.72
N THR A 119 18.47 -3.33 33.52
CA THR A 119 18.58 -2.32 34.55
C THR A 119 19.68 -1.29 34.24
N ARG A 120 20.49 -1.54 33.21
CA ARG A 120 21.59 -0.64 32.81
C ARG A 120 21.75 -0.62 31.29
N ILE A 121 22.01 0.58 30.77
CA ILE A 121 22.41 0.81 29.38
C ILE A 121 23.64 1.74 29.44
N GLY A 122 24.78 1.26 28.97
CA GLY A 122 26.06 1.95 29.19
C GLY A 122 26.37 2.12 30.68
N SER A 123 26.67 3.36 31.09
CA SER A 123 26.89 3.73 32.51
C SER A 123 25.59 3.96 33.27
N SER A 124 24.49 4.27 32.56
CA SER A 124 23.25 4.74 33.18
C SER A 124 22.38 3.60 33.71
N ILE A 125 21.64 3.87 34.79
CA ILE A 125 20.68 2.96 35.41
C ILE A 125 19.27 3.30 34.92
N PHE A 126 18.53 2.29 34.51
CA PHE A 126 17.15 2.38 34.03
C PHE A 126 16.18 1.70 35.00
N SER A 127 15.10 2.37 35.34
CA SER A 127 14.00 1.82 36.12
C SER A 127 12.65 2.18 35.44
N VAL A 128 11.85 1.19 35.12
CA VAL A 128 10.57 1.36 34.42
C VAL A 128 9.42 1.26 35.41
N ASP A 129 8.51 2.23 35.38
CA ASP A 129 7.27 2.24 36.15
C ASP A 129 6.08 2.38 35.20
N ILE A 130 5.19 1.41 35.20
CA ILE A 130 3.93 1.44 34.43
C ILE A 130 2.85 2.11 35.27
N LEU A 131 2.27 3.20 34.75
CA LEU A 131 1.23 3.97 35.42
C LEU A 131 -0.17 3.52 35.03
N ASN A 132 -0.37 3.27 33.74
CA ASN A 132 -1.65 2.84 33.21
C ASN A 132 -1.43 1.65 32.26
N GLN A 133 -2.23 0.64 32.43
CA GLN A 133 -2.36 -0.49 31.52
C GLN A 133 -3.83 -0.87 31.45
N PRO A 134 -4.30 -1.44 30.35
CA PRO A 134 -5.67 -1.92 30.23
C PRO A 134 -5.99 -2.92 31.36
N ASP A 135 -7.27 -3.00 31.72
CA ASP A 135 -7.72 -4.05 32.63
C ASP A 135 -7.45 -5.46 32.05
N ASN A 136 -7.49 -6.47 32.91
CA ASN A 136 -7.17 -7.84 32.50
C ASN A 136 -8.08 -8.37 31.38
N GLU A 137 -9.34 -7.96 31.33
CA GLU A 137 -10.30 -8.37 30.30
C GLU A 137 -9.95 -7.77 28.95
N THR A 138 -9.62 -6.49 28.94
CA THR A 138 -9.11 -5.77 27.76
C THR A 138 -7.78 -6.34 27.27
N ILE A 139 -6.83 -6.56 28.18
CA ILE A 139 -5.53 -7.21 27.82
C ILE A 139 -5.77 -8.58 27.19
N GLN A 140 -6.65 -9.41 27.77
CA GLN A 140 -6.96 -10.71 27.18
C GLN A 140 -7.67 -10.59 25.83
N SER A 141 -8.55 -9.63 25.64
CA SER A 141 -9.23 -9.38 24.37
C SER A 141 -8.21 -9.01 23.27
N ILE A 142 -7.33 -8.07 23.56
CA ILE A 142 -6.24 -7.66 22.64
C ILE A 142 -5.31 -8.85 22.39
N ALA A 143 -4.86 -9.52 23.45
CA ALA A 143 -3.96 -10.67 23.33
C ALA A 143 -4.57 -11.79 22.49
N ASN A 144 -5.87 -12.10 22.67
CA ASN A 144 -6.55 -13.10 21.87
C ASN A 144 -6.64 -12.71 20.39
N ALA A 145 -6.99 -11.44 20.10
CA ALA A 145 -7.01 -10.95 18.73
C ALA A 145 -5.61 -11.01 18.09
N VAL A 146 -4.61 -10.53 18.82
CA VAL A 146 -3.21 -10.52 18.38
C VAL A 146 -2.68 -11.95 18.21
N LEU A 147 -2.96 -12.87 19.13
CA LEU A 147 -2.54 -14.29 19.03
C LEU A 147 -3.21 -15.01 17.85
N GLN A 148 -4.50 -14.73 17.60
CA GLN A 148 -5.20 -15.34 16.46
C GLN A 148 -4.66 -14.86 15.12
N MET A 149 -4.29 -13.59 15.02
CA MET A 149 -3.75 -13.00 13.80
C MET A 149 -2.24 -13.20 13.66
N GLY A 150 -1.53 -13.48 14.75
CA GLY A 150 -0.07 -13.54 14.81
C GLY A 150 0.63 -12.20 14.65
N ARG A 151 -0.11 -11.08 14.69
CA ARG A 151 0.36 -9.71 14.43
C ARG A 151 -0.51 -8.67 15.14
N LEU A 152 -0.07 -7.41 15.15
CA LEU A 152 -0.86 -6.31 15.68
C LEU A 152 -2.14 -6.07 14.84
N PRO A 153 -3.26 -5.70 15.47
CA PRO A 153 -4.50 -5.35 14.78
C PRO A 153 -4.34 -4.13 13.87
N ASN A 154 -5.08 -4.10 12.78
CA ASN A 154 -5.14 -2.91 11.94
C ASN A 154 -5.70 -1.73 12.73
N GLY A 155 -5.06 -0.56 12.58
CA GLY A 155 -5.45 0.66 13.29
C GLY A 155 -4.37 1.73 13.27
N GLU A 156 -4.68 2.84 13.89
CA GLU A 156 -3.75 3.95 14.13
C GLU A 156 -3.19 3.82 15.54
N TYR A 157 -1.88 3.86 15.67
CA TYR A 157 -1.12 3.78 16.91
C TYR A 157 -0.29 5.04 17.05
N ASN A 158 -0.47 5.78 18.15
CA ASN A 158 0.35 6.95 18.44
C ASN A 158 1.25 6.64 19.63
N PHE A 159 2.52 6.84 19.43
CA PHE A 159 3.56 6.70 20.45
C PHE A 159 4.05 8.08 20.84
N ASP A 160 3.90 8.43 22.11
CA ASP A 160 4.36 9.69 22.67
C ASP A 160 5.49 9.43 23.64
N VAL A 161 6.54 10.25 23.57
CA VAL A 161 7.71 10.18 24.44
C VAL A 161 8.08 11.59 24.85
N ASP A 162 8.10 11.84 26.18
CA ASP A 162 8.43 13.12 26.79
C ASP A 162 9.66 13.00 27.67
N LEU A 163 10.68 13.77 27.37
CA LEU A 163 11.88 13.88 28.23
C LEU A 163 11.68 14.99 29.25
N ILE A 164 11.80 14.65 30.51
CA ILE A 164 11.60 15.56 31.66
C ILE A 164 12.86 15.59 32.54
N TYR A 165 13.27 16.79 32.89
CA TYR A 165 14.35 17.04 33.87
C TYR A 165 13.87 18.03 34.92
N ASP A 166 14.02 17.71 36.18
CA ASP A 166 13.60 18.54 37.35
C ASP A 166 12.13 19.01 37.23
N GLY A 167 11.25 18.13 36.74
CA GLY A 167 9.84 18.44 36.52
C GLY A 167 9.52 19.33 35.32
N VAL A 168 10.55 19.72 34.54
CA VAL A 168 10.40 20.57 33.35
C VAL A 168 10.52 19.71 32.08
N LEU A 169 9.53 19.84 31.16
CA LEU A 169 9.57 19.20 29.86
C LEU A 169 10.74 19.77 29.04
N GLN A 170 11.65 18.90 28.64
CA GLN A 170 12.79 19.24 27.78
C GLN A 170 12.46 19.07 26.32
N GLN A 171 11.88 17.90 25.96
CA GLN A 171 11.54 17.54 24.59
C GLN A 171 10.32 16.61 24.59
N SER A 172 9.50 16.72 23.55
CA SER A 172 8.38 15.82 23.28
C SER A 172 8.47 15.30 21.86
N LEU A 173 8.28 14.01 21.67
CA LEU A 173 8.22 13.34 20.37
C LEU A 173 6.90 12.55 20.27
N THR A 174 6.21 12.71 19.16
CA THR A 174 5.01 11.95 18.83
C THR A 174 5.21 11.24 17.51
N ARG A 175 4.91 9.94 17.46
CA ARG A 175 5.02 9.11 16.26
C ARG A 175 3.70 8.38 16.00
N PRO A 176 2.91 8.83 15.01
CA PRO A 176 1.77 8.08 14.51
C PRO A 176 2.27 6.93 13.63
N VAL A 177 1.71 5.74 13.82
CA VAL A 177 1.96 4.55 13.00
C VAL A 177 0.62 3.99 12.57
N GLU A 178 0.41 3.87 11.28
CA GLU A 178 -0.73 3.19 10.71
C GLU A 178 -0.38 1.72 10.48
N ILE A 179 -0.99 0.82 11.26
CA ILE A 179 -0.84 -0.61 11.07
C ILE A 179 -1.95 -1.10 10.16
N TYR A 180 -1.57 -1.52 8.96
CA TYR A 180 -2.51 -1.99 7.97
C TYR A 180 -2.00 -3.26 7.29
N PHE A 181 -2.71 -4.35 7.49
CA PHE A 181 -2.37 -5.63 6.87
C PHE A 181 -3.41 -5.96 5.80
N PRO A 182 -3.04 -5.94 4.54
CA PRO A 182 -3.96 -6.14 3.46
C PRO A 182 -4.38 -7.62 3.35
N VAL A 183 -5.69 -7.87 3.27
CA VAL A 183 -6.28 -9.23 3.17
C VAL A 183 -7.09 -9.45 1.90
N PHE A 184 -7.56 -8.36 1.27
CA PHE A 184 -8.42 -8.39 0.12
C PHE A 184 -7.63 -8.21 -1.18
N LEU A 185 -7.84 -9.11 -2.14
CA LEU A 185 -7.27 -9.03 -3.49
C LEU A 185 -8.18 -9.81 -4.44
N GLU A 186 -8.98 -9.10 -5.26
CA GLU A 186 -9.98 -9.69 -6.14
C GLU A 186 -9.82 -9.21 -7.57
N LEU A 187 -9.91 -10.13 -8.54
CA LEU A 187 -9.80 -9.83 -9.96
C LEU A 187 -11.14 -9.31 -10.50
N VAL A 188 -11.11 -8.21 -11.25
CA VAL A 188 -12.30 -7.57 -11.80
C VAL A 188 -12.48 -7.94 -13.29
N SER A 189 -11.45 -7.70 -14.11
CA SER A 189 -11.50 -7.95 -15.55
C SER A 189 -10.10 -8.15 -16.14
N PRO A 190 -10.00 -8.89 -17.29
CA PRO A 190 -11.03 -9.55 -18.07
C PRO A 190 -11.42 -10.93 -17.54
N GLY A 191 -12.59 -11.40 -17.96
CA GLY A 191 -13.02 -12.76 -17.70
C GLY A 191 -13.63 -12.99 -16.32
N GLY A 192 -13.63 -14.24 -15.87
CA GLY A 192 -14.23 -14.65 -14.62
C GLY A 192 -13.66 -15.97 -14.09
N SER A 193 -14.19 -16.44 -12.98
CA SER A 193 -13.70 -17.62 -12.27
C SER A 193 -14.15 -18.96 -12.85
N SER A 194 -14.99 -18.96 -13.91
CA SER A 194 -15.53 -20.17 -14.52
C SER A 194 -15.45 -20.16 -16.06
N LEU A 195 -15.53 -21.35 -16.67
CA LEU A 195 -15.58 -21.49 -18.13
C LEU A 195 -16.82 -20.85 -18.76
N ALA A 196 -17.92 -20.73 -18.02
CA ALA A 196 -19.14 -20.08 -18.49
C ALA A 196 -18.91 -18.57 -18.73
N ASP A 197 -18.09 -17.94 -17.93
CA ASP A 197 -17.80 -16.51 -18.01
C ASP A 197 -17.11 -16.11 -19.32
N THR A 198 -16.41 -17.05 -19.99
CA THR A 198 -15.77 -16.79 -21.29
C THR A 198 -16.74 -16.57 -22.44
N LEU A 199 -18.01 -16.96 -22.31
CA LEU A 199 -19.05 -16.69 -23.26
C LEU A 199 -19.56 -15.25 -23.16
N GLU A 200 -19.67 -14.75 -21.95
CA GLU A 200 -20.16 -13.41 -21.62
C GLU A 200 -19.02 -12.36 -21.60
N ASN A 201 -17.87 -12.74 -21.06
CA ASN A 201 -16.71 -11.85 -20.83
C ASN A 201 -15.59 -12.06 -21.87
N SER A 202 -15.94 -12.32 -23.12
CA SER A 202 -14.96 -12.44 -24.20
C SER A 202 -14.40 -11.07 -24.58
N ILE A 203 -13.10 -11.01 -24.82
CA ILE A 203 -12.41 -9.82 -25.32
C ILE A 203 -12.04 -9.96 -26.78
N PHE A 204 -11.87 -8.83 -27.48
CA PHE A 204 -11.56 -8.77 -28.91
C PHE A 204 -10.17 -8.18 -29.19
N THR A 205 -9.35 -8.08 -28.18
CA THR A 205 -7.97 -7.56 -28.26
C THR A 205 -6.98 -8.58 -27.75
N THR A 206 -5.80 -8.63 -28.36
CA THR A 206 -4.65 -9.41 -27.90
C THR A 206 -3.81 -8.67 -26.85
N TYR A 207 -4.20 -7.43 -26.54
CA TYR A 207 -3.59 -6.58 -25.51
C TYR A 207 -4.63 -6.20 -24.44
N PRO A 208 -5.06 -7.16 -23.61
CA PRO A 208 -6.07 -6.90 -22.58
C PRO A 208 -5.55 -5.93 -21.51
N VAL A 209 -6.48 -5.21 -20.92
CA VAL A 209 -6.27 -4.47 -19.68
C VAL A 209 -6.78 -5.33 -18.54
N PHE A 210 -5.89 -5.70 -17.64
CA PHE A 210 -6.20 -6.40 -16.40
C PHE A 210 -6.56 -5.40 -15.32
N GLN A 211 -7.60 -5.70 -14.54
CA GLN A 211 -8.07 -4.85 -13.45
C GLN A 211 -8.37 -5.71 -12.24
N TRP A 212 -7.99 -5.22 -11.07
CA TRP A 212 -8.26 -5.86 -9.78
C TRP A 212 -8.55 -4.81 -8.71
N GLU A 213 -9.17 -5.25 -7.65
CA GLU A 213 -9.40 -4.49 -6.45
C GLU A 213 -8.58 -5.10 -5.31
N SER A 214 -8.03 -4.25 -4.46
CA SER A 214 -7.27 -4.65 -3.29
C SER A 214 -7.43 -3.62 -2.19
N ASP A 215 -7.15 -4.05 -0.96
CA ASP A 215 -7.00 -3.15 0.15
C ASP A 215 -5.87 -2.14 -0.10
N TYR A 216 -5.95 -1.02 0.59
CA TYR A 216 -4.86 -0.05 0.61
C TYR A 216 -3.58 -0.69 1.15
N CYS A 217 -2.51 -0.59 0.39
CA CYS A 217 -1.20 -1.08 0.76
C CYS A 217 -0.11 -0.32 0.01
N PRO A 218 0.41 0.76 0.57
CA PRO A 218 1.37 1.63 -0.13
C PRO A 218 2.72 0.95 -0.38
N THR A 219 3.09 -0.03 0.42
CA THR A 219 4.36 -0.78 0.32
C THR A 219 4.25 -2.06 -0.49
N CYS A 220 3.03 -2.45 -0.90
CA CYS A 220 2.84 -3.67 -1.67
C CYS A 220 3.37 -3.57 -3.08
N ILE A 221 4.09 -4.60 -3.49
CA ILE A 221 4.51 -4.81 -4.88
C ILE A 221 3.54 -5.80 -5.51
N TYR A 222 3.02 -5.45 -6.68
CA TYR A 222 2.12 -6.31 -7.43
C TYR A 222 2.84 -7.00 -8.57
N GLY A 223 2.49 -8.24 -8.80
CA GLY A 223 2.95 -9.04 -9.92
C GLY A 223 1.78 -9.71 -10.63
N ILE A 224 1.90 -9.92 -11.93
CA ILE A 224 0.88 -10.60 -12.75
C ILE A 224 1.47 -11.81 -13.45
N ARG A 225 0.68 -12.86 -13.56
CA ARG A 225 0.98 -14.04 -14.36
C ARG A 225 -0.17 -14.31 -15.32
N VAL A 226 0.15 -14.59 -16.57
CA VAL A 226 -0.80 -14.96 -17.63
C VAL A 226 -0.30 -16.21 -18.32
N SER A 227 -1.15 -17.22 -18.49
CA SER A 227 -0.80 -18.48 -19.15
C SER A 227 -1.92 -18.94 -20.08
N GLU A 228 -1.61 -19.68 -21.15
CA GLU A 228 -2.62 -20.30 -22.01
C GLU A 228 -3.34 -21.43 -21.24
N TYR A 229 -4.66 -21.46 -21.30
CA TYR A 229 -5.45 -22.57 -20.80
C TYR A 229 -5.88 -23.47 -21.97
N ASN A 230 -5.45 -24.72 -21.93
CA ASN A 230 -5.89 -25.74 -22.88
C ASN A 230 -6.65 -26.86 -22.13
N PRO A 231 -7.96 -26.98 -22.30
CA PRO A 231 -8.75 -27.98 -21.56
C PRO A 231 -8.41 -29.45 -21.89
N ILE A 232 -7.59 -29.71 -22.93
CA ILE A 232 -7.10 -31.06 -23.25
C ILE A 232 -5.86 -31.37 -22.42
N LEU A 233 -5.02 -30.37 -22.13
CA LEU A 233 -3.74 -30.52 -21.43
C LEU A 233 -3.88 -30.26 -19.93
N HIS A 234 -4.74 -29.31 -19.54
CA HIS A 234 -4.86 -28.83 -18.17
C HIS A 234 -6.19 -29.29 -17.54
N SER A 235 -6.08 -29.99 -16.41
CA SER A 235 -7.24 -30.46 -15.63
C SER A 235 -7.88 -29.33 -14.81
N SER A 236 -7.14 -28.24 -14.55
CA SER A 236 -7.58 -27.11 -13.74
C SER A 236 -6.92 -25.79 -14.16
N PHE A 237 -7.50 -24.65 -13.74
CA PHE A 237 -6.90 -23.34 -13.93
C PHE A 237 -5.59 -23.19 -13.14
N SER A 238 -5.51 -23.84 -11.97
CA SER A 238 -4.31 -23.88 -11.16
C SER A 238 -3.16 -24.60 -11.85
N GLU A 239 -3.42 -25.64 -12.60
CA GLU A 239 -2.42 -26.33 -13.40
C GLU A 239 -1.94 -25.41 -14.54
N ALA A 240 -2.87 -24.79 -15.27
CA ALA A 240 -2.53 -23.90 -16.37
C ALA A 240 -1.74 -22.66 -15.96
N ILE A 241 -2.10 -22.03 -14.83
CA ILE A 241 -1.37 -20.84 -14.38
C ILE A 241 0.07 -21.16 -13.96
N ASN A 242 0.35 -22.39 -13.53
CA ASN A 242 1.67 -22.84 -13.14
C ASN A 242 2.48 -23.46 -14.29
N ASP A 243 1.89 -23.64 -15.46
CA ASP A 243 2.57 -24.10 -16.68
C ASP A 243 3.31 -22.95 -17.37
N ILE A 244 3.62 -23.10 -18.65
CA ILE A 244 4.33 -22.10 -19.45
C ILE A 244 3.55 -20.78 -19.49
N SER A 245 4.17 -19.72 -18.97
CA SER A 245 3.54 -18.40 -18.93
C SER A 245 3.74 -17.63 -20.24
N ASN A 246 2.67 -16.91 -20.63
CA ASN A 246 2.78 -15.86 -21.63
C ASN A 246 3.37 -14.58 -21.05
N LEU A 247 3.16 -14.36 -19.75
CA LEU A 247 3.74 -13.29 -18.96
C LEU A 247 3.94 -13.79 -17.52
N PRO A 248 5.14 -13.72 -16.94
CA PRO A 248 6.42 -13.28 -17.53
C PRO A 248 6.92 -14.23 -18.63
N ILE A 249 7.79 -13.72 -19.52
CA ILE A 249 8.51 -14.57 -20.51
C ILE A 249 9.50 -15.50 -19.81
N SER A 250 10.17 -15.00 -18.78
CA SER A 250 11.09 -15.81 -17.97
C SER A 250 10.31 -16.83 -17.16
N GLN A 251 10.47 -18.10 -17.51
CA GLN A 251 9.79 -19.18 -16.79
C GLN A 251 10.37 -19.44 -15.39
N SER A 252 11.50 -18.81 -15.05
CA SER A 252 12.08 -18.83 -13.70
C SER A 252 11.47 -17.79 -12.77
N ALA A 253 10.72 -16.83 -13.31
CA ALA A 253 10.01 -15.83 -12.52
C ALA A 253 8.55 -16.27 -12.32
N ASP A 254 8.09 -16.27 -11.07
CA ASP A 254 6.72 -16.64 -10.76
C ASP A 254 5.72 -15.61 -11.30
N TYR A 255 6.03 -14.32 -11.20
CA TYR A 255 5.19 -13.22 -11.64
C TYR A 255 6.02 -12.15 -12.38
N TYR A 256 5.38 -11.44 -13.27
CA TYR A 256 5.91 -10.22 -13.88
C TYR A 256 5.64 -9.06 -12.93
N ASP A 257 6.70 -8.40 -12.47
CA ASP A 257 6.61 -7.25 -11.57
C ASP A 257 5.99 -6.04 -12.30
N ILE A 258 4.93 -5.49 -11.73
CA ILE A 258 4.20 -4.34 -12.27
C ILE A 258 4.27 -3.10 -11.36
N GLY A 259 4.97 -3.22 -10.22
CA GLY A 259 5.22 -2.10 -9.30
C GLY A 259 4.19 -1.96 -8.17
N THR A 260 4.19 -0.78 -7.55
CA THR A 260 3.39 -0.44 -6.37
C THR A 260 2.20 0.44 -6.72
N ASN A 261 1.15 0.45 -5.87
CA ASN A 261 -0.05 1.31 -5.99
C ASN A 261 -0.77 1.21 -7.34
N ILE A 262 -0.82 0.01 -7.92
CA ILE A 262 -1.40 -0.26 -9.22
C ILE A 262 -2.60 -1.19 -9.06
N SER A 263 -3.73 -0.83 -9.67
CA SER A 263 -4.95 -1.66 -9.76
C SER A 263 -5.32 -2.03 -11.19
N THR A 264 -4.51 -1.57 -12.17
CA THR A 264 -4.72 -1.85 -13.59
C THR A 264 -3.39 -2.08 -14.29
N PHE A 265 -3.37 -3.02 -15.25
CA PHE A 265 -2.17 -3.30 -16.03
C PHE A 265 -2.57 -3.72 -17.46
N GLN A 266 -1.98 -3.09 -18.46
CA GLN A 266 -2.17 -3.49 -19.85
C GLN A 266 -1.12 -4.53 -20.25
N PHE A 267 -1.54 -5.62 -20.91
CA PHE A 267 -0.61 -6.61 -21.45
C PHE A 267 0.43 -5.92 -22.35
N PRO A 268 1.73 -6.13 -22.12
CA PRO A 268 2.77 -5.37 -22.77
C PRO A 268 2.92 -5.74 -24.27
N LEU A 269 3.29 -4.76 -25.08
CA LEU A 269 3.67 -4.96 -26.49
C LEU A 269 5.00 -5.70 -26.65
N SER A 270 5.82 -5.67 -25.60
CA SER A 270 7.10 -6.38 -25.53
C SER A 270 7.31 -6.87 -24.10
N GLY A 271 7.95 -8.02 -23.92
CA GLY A 271 8.20 -8.60 -22.59
C GLY A 271 7.21 -9.73 -22.23
N GLY A 272 6.21 -10.02 -23.09
CA GLY A 272 5.31 -11.17 -23.02
C GLY A 272 5.32 -11.98 -24.33
N ILE A 273 4.87 -13.22 -24.28
CA ILE A 273 4.54 -14.02 -25.48
C ILE A 273 3.16 -13.60 -25.95
N ASP A 274 3.03 -13.23 -27.22
CA ASP A 274 1.80 -12.72 -27.80
C ASP A 274 0.60 -13.62 -27.52
N LEU A 275 -0.50 -12.99 -27.16
CA LEU A 275 -1.78 -13.65 -27.00
C LEU A 275 -2.46 -13.82 -28.35
N LEU A 276 -3.04 -14.99 -28.59
CA LEU A 276 -3.61 -15.38 -29.89
C LEU A 276 -5.14 -15.40 -29.87
N VAL A 277 -5.73 -14.96 -30.97
CA VAL A 277 -7.17 -15.03 -31.17
C VAL A 277 -7.66 -16.49 -31.19
N GLY A 278 -8.78 -16.75 -30.56
CA GLY A 278 -9.40 -18.08 -30.46
C GLY A 278 -8.95 -18.88 -29.22
N LYS A 279 -7.88 -18.45 -28.53
CA LYS A 279 -7.34 -19.12 -27.37
C LYS A 279 -8.01 -18.67 -26.08
N LEU A 280 -7.86 -19.51 -25.05
CA LEU A 280 -8.23 -19.27 -23.66
C LEU A 280 -6.99 -18.97 -22.86
N TYR A 281 -7.09 -18.03 -21.93
CA TYR A 281 -6.00 -17.63 -21.04
C TYR A 281 -6.50 -17.54 -19.61
N VAL A 282 -5.66 -17.97 -18.68
CA VAL A 282 -5.83 -17.75 -17.26
C VAL A 282 -4.87 -16.69 -16.79
N TRP A 283 -5.27 -15.93 -15.78
CA TRP A 283 -4.42 -14.93 -15.17
C TRP A 283 -4.64 -14.82 -13.67
N GLN A 284 -3.62 -14.38 -12.98
CA GLN A 284 -3.59 -14.23 -11.54
C GLN A 284 -2.72 -13.03 -11.18
N VAL A 285 -3.10 -12.30 -10.15
CA VAL A 285 -2.29 -11.25 -9.53
C VAL A 285 -1.75 -11.78 -8.22
N ALA A 286 -0.48 -11.50 -7.96
CA ALA A 286 0.15 -11.67 -6.68
C ALA A 286 0.48 -10.31 -6.08
N ARG A 287 0.40 -10.21 -4.78
CA ARG A 287 0.79 -9.05 -3.99
C ARG A 287 1.79 -9.49 -2.94
N SER A 288 2.94 -8.84 -2.91
CA SER A 288 3.99 -9.08 -1.93
C SER A 288 4.32 -7.83 -1.13
N PHE A 289 4.65 -7.99 0.13
CA PHE A 289 5.17 -6.95 1.00
C PHE A 289 6.09 -7.56 2.05
N GLU A 290 7.05 -6.78 2.51
CA GLU A 290 8.02 -7.23 3.52
C GLU A 290 7.39 -7.22 4.90
N THR A 291 7.75 -8.21 5.70
CA THR A 291 7.35 -8.36 7.10
C THR A 291 8.55 -8.76 7.95
N THR A 292 8.40 -8.71 9.26
CA THR A 292 9.46 -9.15 10.18
C THR A 292 9.81 -10.64 10.09
N LEU A 293 8.98 -11.43 9.41
CA LEU A 293 9.21 -12.85 9.10
C LEU A 293 9.68 -13.10 7.67
N GLY A 294 9.94 -12.03 6.90
CA GLY A 294 10.26 -12.09 5.48
C GLY A 294 9.09 -11.67 4.60
N THR A 295 9.25 -11.89 3.29
CA THR A 295 8.25 -11.47 2.29
C THR A 295 6.95 -12.25 2.43
N ASN A 296 5.85 -11.56 2.68
CA ASN A 296 4.51 -12.15 2.61
C ASN A 296 4.01 -12.07 1.16
N LEU A 297 3.52 -13.18 0.63
CA LEU A 297 2.97 -13.29 -0.72
C LEU A 297 1.51 -13.74 -0.66
N THR A 298 0.61 -12.86 -1.12
CA THR A 298 -0.82 -13.14 -1.27
C THR A 298 -1.16 -13.26 -2.74
N LYS A 299 -1.91 -14.30 -3.12
CA LYS A 299 -2.36 -14.54 -4.50
C LYS A 299 -3.87 -14.36 -4.58
N SER A 300 -4.33 -13.73 -5.68
CA SER A 300 -5.75 -13.66 -6.00
C SER A 300 -6.31 -15.02 -6.41
N ASN A 301 -7.62 -15.08 -6.58
CA ASN A 301 -8.24 -16.14 -7.39
C ASN A 301 -7.70 -16.09 -8.83
N ILE A 302 -7.98 -17.14 -9.61
CA ILE A 302 -7.58 -17.23 -11.02
C ILE A 302 -8.80 -16.93 -11.88
N ASN A 303 -8.68 -15.96 -12.77
CA ASN A 303 -9.70 -15.65 -13.77
C ASN A 303 -9.31 -16.19 -15.16
N LEU A 304 -10.32 -16.54 -15.94
CA LEU A 304 -10.21 -17.06 -17.29
C LEU A 304 -10.89 -16.11 -18.28
N PHE A 305 -10.26 -15.85 -19.41
CA PHE A 305 -10.86 -15.10 -20.52
C PHE A 305 -10.58 -15.75 -21.87
N LYS A 306 -11.38 -15.40 -22.87
CA LYS A 306 -11.22 -15.85 -24.25
C LYS A 306 -11.03 -14.67 -25.19
N ILE A 307 -10.06 -14.76 -26.09
CA ILE A 307 -9.88 -13.79 -27.16
C ILE A 307 -10.68 -14.24 -28.38
N LYS A 308 -11.68 -13.46 -28.77
CA LYS A 308 -12.52 -13.73 -29.95
C LYS A 308 -12.05 -12.90 -31.15
N SER A 309 -12.21 -13.45 -32.35
CA SER A 309 -12.08 -12.68 -33.59
C SER A 309 -13.24 -11.68 -33.73
N VAL A 310 -12.92 -10.47 -34.15
CA VAL A 310 -13.97 -9.56 -34.65
C VAL A 310 -14.46 -10.10 -36.01
N SER A 311 -15.52 -10.88 -36.00
CA SER A 311 -16.18 -11.19 -37.24
C SER A 311 -17.01 -9.96 -37.65
N VAL A 312 -16.47 -9.12 -38.52
CA VAL A 312 -17.29 -8.14 -39.22
C VAL A 312 -18.22 -8.95 -40.15
N ASN A 313 -19.47 -9.14 -39.76
CA ASN A 313 -20.48 -9.68 -40.66
C ASN A 313 -20.66 -8.68 -41.80
N VAL A 314 -19.96 -8.90 -42.92
CA VAL A 314 -20.09 -8.15 -44.19
C VAL A 314 -21.46 -8.32 -44.84
N LEU A 315 -22.44 -8.88 -44.14
CA LEU A 315 -23.81 -9.03 -44.63
C LEU A 315 -24.49 -7.70 -45.01
N PHE A 316 -24.03 -6.59 -44.53
CA PHE A 316 -24.54 -5.28 -44.92
C PHE A 316 -24.05 -4.81 -46.29
N PHE A 317 -22.83 -5.14 -46.71
CA PHE A 317 -22.32 -4.69 -48.00
C PHE A 317 -22.95 -5.43 -49.20
N ASN A 318 -23.31 -6.71 -49.09
CA ASN A 318 -23.94 -7.45 -50.16
C ASN A 318 -25.41 -7.03 -50.44
N LYS A 319 -26.13 -6.54 -49.43
CA LYS A 319 -27.48 -5.98 -49.65
C LYS A 319 -27.41 -4.57 -50.24
N PHE A 320 -26.48 -3.76 -49.86
CA PHE A 320 -26.28 -2.41 -50.44
C PHE A 320 -25.75 -2.48 -51.88
N SER A 321 -24.78 -3.37 -52.17
CA SER A 321 -24.27 -3.58 -53.51
C SER A 321 -25.37 -4.08 -54.47
N LYS A 322 -26.26 -5.00 -54.04
CA LYS A 322 -27.38 -5.45 -54.86
C LYS A 322 -28.44 -4.36 -55.04
N CYS A 323 -28.68 -3.50 -54.05
CA CYS A 323 -29.61 -2.36 -54.21
C CYS A 323 -29.05 -1.29 -55.16
N VAL A 324 -27.78 -0.95 -55.05
CA VAL A 324 -27.14 0.07 -55.90
C VAL A 324 -27.02 -0.43 -57.34
N PHE A 325 -26.70 -1.71 -57.58
CA PHE A 325 -26.65 -2.30 -58.91
C PHE A 325 -28.05 -2.39 -59.53
N SER A 326 -29.08 -2.73 -58.76
CA SER A 326 -30.46 -2.77 -59.24
C SER A 326 -30.99 -1.34 -59.57
N PHE A 327 -30.56 -0.33 -58.84
CA PHE A 327 -30.94 1.05 -59.12
C PHE A 327 -30.20 1.65 -60.33
N ALA A 328 -28.90 1.31 -60.50
CA ALA A 328 -28.12 1.70 -61.68
C ALA A 328 -28.62 1.06 -62.95
N VAL A 329 -29.02 -0.22 -62.93
CA VAL A 329 -29.61 -0.91 -64.10
C VAL A 329 -30.98 -0.33 -64.48
N LYS A 330 -31.83 0.05 -63.50
CA LYS A 330 -33.10 0.76 -63.76
C LYS A 330 -32.94 2.17 -64.31
N LEU A 331 -31.89 2.89 -63.87
CA LEU A 331 -31.55 4.22 -64.39
C LEU A 331 -30.98 4.13 -65.83
N CYS A 332 -30.19 3.11 -66.16
CA CYS A 332 -29.68 2.88 -67.49
C CYS A 332 -30.83 2.51 -68.49
N GLN A 333 -31.88 1.75 -68.02
CA GLN A 333 -33.00 1.45 -68.79
C GLN A 333 -34.00 2.62 -69.01
N LEU A 334 -34.02 3.58 -68.07
CA LEU A 334 -34.77 4.82 -68.19
C LEU A 334 -34.06 5.87 -69.07
N SER A 335 -32.75 5.89 -69.11
CA SER A 335 -31.95 6.82 -69.94
C SER A 335 -31.97 6.43 -71.43
N SER A 336 -32.21 5.15 -71.75
CA SER A 336 -32.37 4.72 -73.15
C SER A 336 -33.73 5.04 -73.72
N LYS A 337 -34.70 5.55 -72.94
CA LYS A 337 -36.04 5.97 -73.39
C LYS A 337 -36.28 7.48 -73.40
N LEU A 338 -35.30 8.29 -73.01
CA LEU A 338 -35.41 9.73 -73.04
C LEU A 338 -34.17 10.31 -73.75
N SER A 339 -34.15 10.25 -75.01
CA SER A 339 -33.42 11.17 -75.86
C SER A 339 -34.29 12.41 -76.05
N LEU A 340 -34.04 13.48 -75.41
CA LEU A 340 -34.22 14.88 -75.89
C LEU A 340 -33.98 15.91 -74.75
N THR A 341 -33.02 16.77 -75.01
CA THR A 341 -32.90 18.17 -74.52
C THR A 341 -32.95 18.41 -73.00
N ALA A 342 -31.90 18.80 -72.47
CA ALA A 342 -31.89 19.79 -71.37
C ALA A 342 -30.52 20.46 -71.15
N SER A 343 -30.63 21.72 -71.02
CA SER A 343 -29.66 22.74 -70.78
C SER A 343 -28.91 22.58 -69.45
N VAL A 344 -27.64 22.99 -69.47
CA VAL A 344 -26.73 23.12 -68.34
C VAL A 344 -27.22 24.19 -67.36
N SER A 345 -27.37 23.84 -66.10
CA SER A 345 -27.36 24.80 -64.99
C SER A 345 -26.44 24.34 -63.89
N SER A 346 -25.55 25.25 -63.51
CA SER A 346 -24.45 25.14 -62.55
C SER A 346 -24.90 24.79 -61.14
N PHE A 347 -24.19 23.90 -60.50
CA PHE A 347 -24.30 23.60 -59.05
C PHE A 347 -23.37 24.45 -58.20
N PRO A 348 -23.80 24.92 -57.02
CA PRO A 348 -22.94 25.58 -56.07
C PRO A 348 -22.17 24.59 -55.17
N SER A 349 -20.98 25.01 -54.82
CA SER A 349 -20.01 24.32 -53.97
C SER A 349 -20.53 24.05 -52.55
N GLY A 350 -20.45 22.79 -52.09
CA GLY A 350 -20.72 22.37 -50.74
C GLY A 350 -19.54 22.57 -49.77
N PRO A 351 -19.77 22.50 -48.47
CA PRO A 351 -18.85 22.95 -47.46
C PRO A 351 -17.68 21.97 -47.19
N ARG A 352 -16.49 22.55 -46.94
CA ARG A 352 -15.28 21.84 -46.49
C ARG A 352 -15.40 21.46 -45.02
N VAL A 353 -15.14 20.17 -44.70
CA VAL A 353 -14.90 19.75 -43.35
C VAL A 353 -13.42 19.94 -43.02
N VAL A 354 -13.15 20.74 -41.97
CA VAL A 354 -11.85 20.95 -41.43
C VAL A 354 -11.65 19.98 -40.29
N PHE A 355 -10.64 19.10 -40.38
CA PHE A 355 -10.15 18.33 -39.25
C PHE A 355 -9.07 19.18 -38.55
N ALA A 356 -9.28 19.44 -37.26
CA ALA A 356 -8.27 19.97 -36.36
C ALA A 356 -7.48 18.82 -35.73
N LYS A 357 -6.19 19.06 -35.57
CA LYS A 357 -5.22 18.16 -34.93
C LYS A 357 -5.46 18.00 -33.44
#